data_b53017ba60607862ba93fccce82e766b
#
_entry.id   b53017ba60607862ba93fccce82e766b
#
_cell.length_a   1.000
_cell.length_b   1.000
_cell.length_c   1.000
_cell.angle_alpha   90.00
_cell.angle_beta   90.00
_cell.angle_gamma   90.00
#
_symmetry.space_group_name_H-M   'P 1'
#
loop_
_entity.id
_entity.type
_entity.pdbx_description
1 polymer ?
#
loop_
_entity_poly.entity_id
_entity_poly.type
_entity_poly.pdbx_seq_one_letter_code
_entity_poly.pdbx_strand_id
1 'polypeptide(L)'
;MKNKGLKILLCVLLVLCIIMAGALIGKEYIGDNIKEASNRNGVDVVRDTSDAGKAEDNAVDSTAEGTESTQSDATKADATEADTQQPQMSTIVITATGDCTLGNNQEQSYDGSFNSYYDSKGQDYFFGGVRDIFEADDMTLINLECVLSDATERVEKRWNLKGKPEYIGIMTGSSIEACSLGNNHTYDYGQQGLDDTRNVLDKAGIVYGFNDHTGIYETADGTRIGIVSVSLLSQNGDREAYIQNGIAQLREQGAAIVIVCCHWGIEGDHYPNDYQQAAAHRIIDWGADLVVGNH
;
A
#
# COMPACT_ATOMS: atom_id res chain seq x y z
N MET A 1 -56.68 35.96 18.66
CA MET A 1 -55.74 35.77 17.53
C MET A 1 -54.35 36.42 17.70
N LYS A 2 -54.13 37.28 18.74
CA LYS A 2 -52.81 38.00 18.90
C LYS A 2 -51.63 37.14 19.41
N ASN A 3 -51.84 35.94 19.97
CA ASN A 3 -50.76 35.15 20.58
C ASN A 3 -50.09 34.10 19.65
N LYS A 4 -50.66 33.80 18.47
CA LYS A 4 -50.03 32.82 17.55
C LYS A 4 -48.83 33.40 16.81
N GLY A 5 -48.91 34.65 16.34
CA GLY A 5 -47.82 35.31 15.63
C GLY A 5 -46.61 35.55 16.52
N LEU A 6 -46.82 35.91 17.79
CA LEU A 6 -45.75 36.12 18.77
C LEU A 6 -45.02 34.81 19.10
N LYS A 7 -45.72 33.67 19.21
CA LYS A 7 -45.11 32.36 19.44
C LYS A 7 -44.29 31.89 18.25
N ILE A 8 -44.77 32.12 17.03
CA ILE A 8 -44.02 31.78 15.81
C ILE A 8 -42.76 32.63 15.70
N LEU A 9 -42.84 33.93 15.97
CA LEU A 9 -41.69 34.82 15.96
C LEU A 9 -40.62 34.40 17.02
N LEU A 10 -41.07 33.99 18.22
CA LEU A 10 -40.17 33.54 19.29
C LEU A 10 -39.46 32.21 18.91
N CYS A 11 -40.17 31.28 18.26
CA CYS A 11 -39.59 30.03 17.77
C CYS A 11 -38.54 30.28 16.66
N VAL A 12 -38.83 31.19 15.72
CA VAL A 12 -37.86 31.54 14.63
C VAL A 12 -36.63 32.20 15.22
N LEU A 13 -36.78 33.12 16.18
CA LEU A 13 -35.63 33.74 16.88
C LEU A 13 -34.81 32.72 17.66
N LEU A 14 -35.44 31.73 18.31
CA LEU A 14 -34.72 30.69 19.04
C LEU A 14 -33.92 29.79 18.09
N VAL A 15 -34.47 29.41 16.95
CA VAL A 15 -33.78 28.62 15.93
C VAL A 15 -32.60 29.41 15.35
N LEU A 16 -32.77 30.70 15.06
CA LEU A 16 -31.67 31.56 14.60
C LEU A 16 -30.54 31.71 15.64
N CYS A 17 -30.88 31.82 16.93
CA CYS A 17 -29.91 31.85 18.01
C CYS A 17 -29.11 30.53 18.13
N ILE A 18 -29.76 29.37 17.94
CA ILE A 18 -29.11 28.06 17.96
C ILE A 18 -28.14 27.93 16.77
N ILE A 19 -28.54 28.36 15.57
CA ILE A 19 -27.71 28.34 14.38
C ILE A 19 -26.50 29.27 14.56
N MET A 20 -26.70 30.47 15.10
CA MET A 20 -25.62 31.43 15.37
C MET A 20 -24.64 30.92 16.45
N ALA A 21 -25.17 30.31 17.52
CA ALA A 21 -24.32 29.68 18.55
C ALA A 21 -23.50 28.51 17.99
N GLY A 22 -24.10 27.65 17.16
CA GLY A 22 -23.40 26.56 16.48
C GLY A 22 -22.31 27.04 15.53
N ALA A 23 -22.54 28.16 14.81
CA ALA A 23 -21.54 28.77 13.92
C ALA A 23 -20.38 29.41 14.68
N LEU A 24 -20.64 29.97 15.89
CA LEU A 24 -19.60 30.52 16.76
C LEU A 24 -18.74 29.43 17.38
N ILE A 25 -19.34 28.36 17.90
CA ILE A 25 -18.63 27.20 18.46
C ILE A 25 -17.80 26.50 17.36
N GLY A 26 -18.36 26.37 16.15
CA GLY A 26 -17.62 25.81 15.02
C GLY A 26 -16.42 26.64 14.60
N LYS A 27 -16.50 27.99 14.67
CA LYS A 27 -15.36 28.87 14.38
C LYS A 27 -14.27 28.80 15.45
N GLU A 28 -14.63 28.72 16.73
CA GLU A 28 -13.64 28.54 17.81
C GLU A 28 -12.96 27.18 17.70
N TYR A 29 -13.73 26.10 17.47
CA TYR A 29 -13.18 24.75 17.32
C TYR A 29 -12.21 24.64 16.13
N ILE A 30 -12.54 25.26 14.99
CA ILE A 30 -11.66 25.30 13.81
C ILE A 30 -10.45 26.22 14.08
N GLY A 31 -10.64 27.35 14.75
CA GLY A 31 -9.58 28.32 15.08
C GLY A 31 -8.53 27.73 16.03
N ASP A 32 -8.94 26.96 17.01
CA ASP A 32 -8.04 26.34 17.98
C ASP A 32 -7.28 25.15 17.37
N ASN A 33 -7.90 24.34 16.52
CA ASN A 33 -7.20 23.30 15.79
C ASN A 33 -6.18 23.83 14.77
N ILE A 34 -6.45 24.99 14.14
CA ILE A 34 -5.48 25.64 13.25
C ILE A 34 -4.30 26.21 14.05
N LYS A 35 -4.53 26.77 15.24
CA LYS A 35 -3.46 27.26 16.12
C LYS A 35 -2.61 26.13 16.71
N GLU A 36 -3.21 24.99 17.06
CA GLU A 36 -2.46 23.81 17.51
C GLU A 36 -1.61 23.20 16.39
N ALA A 37 -2.12 23.14 15.15
CA ALA A 37 -1.35 22.71 14.00
C ALA A 37 -0.19 23.68 13.66
N SER A 38 -0.41 25.00 13.81
CA SER A 38 0.63 26.01 13.58
C SER A 38 1.71 26.02 14.66
N ASN A 39 1.38 25.64 15.90
CA ASN A 39 2.33 25.63 17.01
C ASN A 39 3.17 24.34 17.06
N ARG A 40 2.77 23.28 16.34
CA ARG A 40 3.56 22.03 16.18
C ARG A 40 4.62 22.13 15.08
N ASN A 41 4.53 23.12 14.20
CA ASN A 41 5.47 23.32 13.08
C ASN A 41 6.61 24.31 13.37
N GLY A 42 6.82 24.67 14.64
CA GLY A 42 7.93 25.51 15.08
C GLY A 42 9.22 24.71 15.30
N VAL A 43 9.78 24.13 14.23
CA VAL A 43 11.19 23.70 14.22
C VAL A 43 11.92 24.63 13.28
N ASP A 44 12.73 25.50 13.84
CA ASP A 44 13.69 26.35 13.12
C ASP A 44 14.68 25.45 12.37
N VAL A 45 14.56 25.40 11.05
CA VAL A 45 15.56 24.78 10.18
C VAL A 45 16.71 25.81 10.03
N VAL A 46 17.74 25.65 10.81
CA VAL A 46 19.04 26.30 10.56
C VAL A 46 19.65 25.61 9.33
N ARG A 47 19.61 26.26 8.19
CA ARG A 47 20.39 25.86 7.01
C ARG A 47 21.83 26.26 7.25
N ASP A 48 22.67 25.30 7.53
CA ASP A 48 24.14 25.47 7.44
C ASP A 48 24.56 25.18 5.99
N THR A 49 25.00 26.23 5.30
CA THR A 49 25.59 26.17 3.96
C THR A 49 27.08 26.47 4.10
N SER A 50 27.88 25.41 4.22
CA SER A 50 29.33 25.37 3.92
C SER A 50 29.77 23.90 4.16
N ASP A 51 30.43 23.18 3.35
CA ASP A 51 31.57 23.45 2.52
C ASP A 51 31.89 22.21 1.65
N ALA A 52 32.22 22.41 0.42
CA ALA A 52 32.75 21.41 -0.47
C ALA A 52 34.28 21.31 -0.26
N GLY A 53 34.79 20.16 0.09
CA GLY A 53 36.23 19.97 0.31
C GLY A 53 36.73 18.55 0.09
N LYS A 54 37.20 18.29 -1.11
CA LYS A 54 38.35 17.46 -1.54
C LYS A 54 38.61 16.07 -0.90
N ALA A 55 38.59 15.10 -1.76
CA ALA A 55 39.26 13.80 -1.64
C ALA A 55 40.80 13.94 -1.48
N GLU A 56 41.38 13.17 -0.60
CA GLU A 56 42.81 12.79 -0.68
C GLU A 56 42.98 11.29 -0.50
N ASP A 57 43.63 10.71 -1.49
CA ASP A 57 44.21 9.35 -1.54
C ASP A 57 45.20 9.14 -0.41
N ASN A 58 45.18 7.97 0.22
CA ASN A 58 46.37 7.40 0.83
C ASN A 58 46.38 5.88 0.69
N ALA A 59 47.16 5.42 -0.27
CA ALA A 59 47.66 4.06 -0.38
C ALA A 59 48.79 3.84 0.63
N VAL A 60 48.75 2.75 1.38
CA VAL A 60 49.90 2.22 2.08
C VAL A 60 50.05 0.73 1.77
N ASP A 61 51.12 0.47 1.06
CA ASP A 61 51.77 -0.80 0.78
C ASP A 61 52.49 -1.33 2.05
N SER A 62 52.42 -2.66 2.33
CA SER A 62 53.50 -3.40 2.98
C SER A 62 53.39 -4.92 2.79
N THR A 63 54.18 -5.36 1.91
CA THR A 63 55.08 -6.54 1.78
C THR A 63 55.01 -7.67 2.79
N ALA A 64 55.14 -8.83 2.20
CA ALA A 64 55.30 -10.20 2.63
C ALA A 64 56.47 -10.47 3.60
N GLU A 65 56.35 -11.59 4.33
CA GLU A 65 57.39 -12.62 4.49
C GLU A 65 56.77 -13.85 5.16
N GLY A 66 56.97 -14.95 4.72
CA GLY A 66 57.12 -16.30 4.65
C GLY A 66 57.86 -16.96 5.80
N THR A 67 57.43 -18.15 6.21
CA THR A 67 58.25 -19.21 6.75
C THR A 67 57.60 -20.58 6.59
N GLU A 68 58.46 -21.51 6.23
CA GLU A 68 58.24 -22.90 5.87
C GLU A 68 57.86 -23.85 7.02
N SER A 69 57.19 -24.91 6.58
CA SER A 69 57.33 -26.35 6.90
C SER A 69 57.24 -26.86 8.35
N THR A 70 56.37 -27.81 8.55
CA THR A 70 56.76 -29.19 8.92
C THR A 70 55.62 -30.18 8.63
N GLN A 71 56.01 -31.22 7.92
CA GLN A 71 55.26 -32.44 7.62
C GLN A 71 55.18 -33.31 8.87
N SER A 72 54.02 -33.84 9.24
CA SER A 72 53.91 -35.07 10.01
C SER A 72 52.70 -35.88 9.55
N ASP A 73 53.05 -37.06 9.11
CA ASP A 73 52.24 -38.21 8.74
C ASP A 73 51.35 -38.66 9.91
N ALA A 74 50.07 -38.92 9.66
CA ALA A 74 49.32 -39.99 10.35
C ALA A 74 47.89 -40.15 9.88
N THR A 75 47.61 -41.34 9.43
CA THR A 75 46.36 -42.13 9.52
C THR A 75 45.07 -41.62 8.88
N LYS A 76 44.75 -42.31 7.76
CA LYS A 76 43.42 -42.46 7.18
C LYS A 76 42.38 -42.88 8.24
N ALA A 77 41.44 -42.01 8.53
CA ALA A 77 40.15 -42.36 9.06
C ALA A 77 39.12 -42.05 7.98
N ASP A 78 38.36 -43.07 7.66
CA ASP A 78 37.22 -43.06 6.74
C ASP A 78 36.16 -42.05 7.29
N ALA A 79 36.17 -40.86 6.72
CA ALA A 79 35.13 -39.85 7.01
C ALA A 79 34.13 -39.91 5.86
N THR A 80 32.97 -40.48 6.15
CA THR A 80 31.76 -40.28 5.38
C THR A 80 31.62 -38.80 5.06
N GLU A 81 31.73 -38.46 3.78
CA GLU A 81 31.40 -37.13 3.27
C GLU A 81 29.96 -36.84 3.60
N ALA A 82 29.73 -36.07 4.66
CA ALA A 82 28.46 -35.38 4.82
C ALA A 82 28.37 -34.36 3.69
N ASP A 83 27.50 -34.63 2.74
CA ASP A 83 27.14 -33.71 1.66
C ASP A 83 26.63 -32.40 2.31
N THR A 84 27.56 -31.47 2.54
CA THR A 84 27.21 -30.09 2.90
C THR A 84 26.76 -29.39 1.64
N GLN A 85 25.52 -29.65 1.22
CA GLN A 85 24.87 -28.81 0.25
C GLN A 85 24.88 -27.38 0.80
N GLN A 86 25.67 -26.52 0.21
CA GLN A 86 25.57 -25.09 0.45
C GLN A 86 24.12 -24.68 0.16
N PRO A 87 23.49 -23.83 0.98
CA PRO A 87 22.14 -23.34 0.70
C PRO A 87 22.16 -22.73 -0.71
N GLN A 88 21.36 -23.32 -1.60
CA GLN A 88 21.20 -22.81 -2.95
C GLN A 88 20.43 -21.49 -2.84
N MET A 89 21.10 -20.39 -3.12
CA MET A 89 20.45 -19.08 -3.18
C MET A 89 19.57 -19.03 -4.42
N SER A 90 18.26 -18.83 -4.25
CA SER A 90 17.34 -18.48 -5.32
C SER A 90 17.15 -16.96 -5.34
N THR A 91 16.92 -16.42 -6.53
CA THR A 91 16.58 -15.00 -6.70
C THR A 91 15.11 -14.93 -7.06
N ILE A 92 14.33 -14.16 -6.31
CA ILE A 92 12.92 -13.88 -6.58
C ILE A 92 12.82 -12.43 -7.04
N VAL A 93 12.19 -12.23 -8.19
CA VAL A 93 11.93 -10.90 -8.78
C VAL A 93 10.48 -10.54 -8.53
N ILE A 94 10.24 -9.43 -7.83
CA ILE A 94 8.91 -8.93 -7.53
C ILE A 94 8.76 -7.55 -8.13
N THR A 95 7.71 -7.36 -8.95
CA THR A 95 7.31 -6.05 -9.45
C THR A 95 6.18 -5.51 -8.58
N ALA A 96 6.37 -4.35 -7.98
CA ALA A 96 5.31 -3.63 -7.27
C ALA A 96 4.99 -2.32 -7.98
N THR A 97 3.71 -2.05 -8.21
CA THR A 97 3.26 -0.83 -8.88
C THR A 97 2.51 0.10 -7.93
N GLY A 98 2.19 1.30 -8.42
CA GLY A 98 1.33 2.27 -7.74
C GLY A 98 -0.16 1.94 -7.88
N ASP A 99 -0.97 3.02 -7.76
CA ASP A 99 -2.42 2.95 -7.81
C ASP A 99 -2.91 2.60 -9.22
N CYS A 100 -3.68 1.52 -9.32
CA CYS A 100 -4.26 1.01 -10.55
C CYS A 100 -5.78 1.08 -10.48
N THR A 101 -6.37 2.09 -11.14
CA THR A 101 -7.81 2.24 -11.26
C THR A 101 -8.30 1.60 -12.55
N LEU A 102 -8.82 0.37 -12.46
CA LEU A 102 -9.42 -0.35 -13.60
C LEU A 102 -10.90 0.03 -13.75
N GLY A 103 -11.17 1.30 -14.02
CA GLY A 103 -12.54 1.78 -14.08
C GLY A 103 -12.66 3.29 -14.21
N ASN A 104 -13.87 3.79 -13.95
CA ASN A 104 -14.17 5.22 -14.01
C ASN A 104 -14.79 5.72 -12.70
N ASN A 105 -14.72 7.04 -12.50
CA ASN A 105 -15.71 7.71 -11.66
C ASN A 105 -17.07 7.68 -12.35
N GLN A 106 -18.13 7.41 -11.56
CA GLN A 106 -19.51 7.26 -12.08
C GLN A 106 -20.01 8.47 -12.86
N GLU A 107 -19.53 9.66 -12.56
CA GLU A 107 -19.97 10.91 -13.21
C GLU A 107 -19.14 11.26 -14.45
N GLN A 108 -18.13 10.46 -14.77
CA GLN A 108 -17.30 10.69 -15.95
C GLN A 108 -18.08 10.39 -17.24
N SER A 109 -17.95 11.28 -18.25
CA SER A 109 -18.51 11.02 -19.58
C SER A 109 -17.89 9.76 -20.18
N TYR A 110 -18.65 9.07 -21.04
CA TYR A 110 -18.15 7.86 -21.71
C TYR A 110 -16.94 8.16 -22.61
N ASP A 111 -17.00 9.25 -23.39
CA ASP A 111 -15.93 9.61 -24.31
C ASP A 111 -14.62 9.94 -23.59
N GLY A 112 -13.56 9.23 -23.94
CA GLY A 112 -12.25 9.36 -23.30
C GLY A 112 -12.15 8.70 -21.92
N SER A 113 -13.18 7.96 -21.50
CA SER A 113 -13.18 7.23 -20.24
C SER A 113 -12.44 5.89 -20.35
N PHE A 114 -12.15 5.25 -19.21
CA PHE A 114 -11.62 3.89 -19.15
C PHE A 114 -12.50 2.90 -19.93
N ASN A 115 -13.83 2.98 -19.76
CA ASN A 115 -14.77 2.11 -20.46
C ASN A 115 -14.67 2.28 -21.98
N SER A 116 -14.57 3.51 -22.49
CA SER A 116 -14.45 3.74 -23.93
C SER A 116 -13.14 3.21 -24.52
N TYR A 117 -12.05 3.29 -23.77
CA TYR A 117 -10.78 2.68 -24.16
C TYR A 117 -10.86 1.16 -24.12
N TYR A 118 -11.48 0.57 -23.10
CA TYR A 118 -11.67 -0.89 -23.03
C TYR A 118 -12.50 -1.38 -24.22
N ASP A 119 -13.63 -0.76 -24.50
CA ASP A 119 -14.52 -1.16 -25.60
C ASP A 119 -13.85 -1.00 -26.98
N SER A 120 -12.96 -0.04 -27.15
CA SER A 120 -12.31 0.25 -28.44
C SER A 120 -10.96 -0.43 -28.63
N LYS A 121 -10.21 -0.72 -27.55
CA LYS A 121 -8.83 -1.24 -27.59
C LYS A 121 -8.69 -2.65 -27.03
N GLY A 122 -9.67 -3.10 -26.23
CA GLY A 122 -9.62 -4.36 -25.52
C GLY A 122 -8.73 -4.33 -24.26
N GLN A 123 -8.75 -5.46 -23.55
CA GLN A 123 -8.04 -5.61 -22.27
C GLN A 123 -6.52 -5.46 -22.37
N ASP A 124 -5.92 -5.91 -23.47
CA ASP A 124 -4.47 -5.95 -23.68
C ASP A 124 -3.82 -4.58 -23.82
N TYR A 125 -4.65 -3.54 -23.98
CA TYR A 125 -4.18 -2.16 -24.15
C TYR A 125 -3.55 -1.60 -22.88
N PHE A 126 -4.13 -1.88 -21.70
CA PHE A 126 -3.85 -1.11 -20.48
C PHE A 126 -2.45 -1.32 -19.91
N PHE A 127 -1.95 -2.56 -19.90
CA PHE A 127 -0.60 -2.88 -19.44
C PHE A 127 0.35 -3.26 -20.59
N GLY A 128 -0.07 -3.07 -21.85
CA GLY A 128 0.72 -3.45 -23.02
C GLY A 128 2.12 -2.86 -23.08
N GLY A 129 2.35 -1.69 -22.49
CA GLY A 129 3.66 -1.04 -22.44
C GLY A 129 4.61 -1.57 -21.36
N VAL A 130 4.12 -2.38 -20.41
CA VAL A 130 4.89 -2.94 -19.28
C VAL A 130 4.74 -4.45 -19.13
N ARG A 131 3.95 -5.09 -19.98
CA ARG A 131 3.67 -6.53 -19.92
C ARG A 131 4.94 -7.39 -19.92
N ASP A 132 5.91 -7.07 -20.76
CA ASP A 132 7.18 -7.81 -20.82
C ASP A 132 7.94 -7.81 -19.50
N ILE A 133 7.74 -6.77 -18.65
CA ILE A 133 8.32 -6.68 -17.32
C ILE A 133 7.58 -7.63 -16.37
N PHE A 134 6.26 -7.61 -16.41
CA PHE A 134 5.40 -8.45 -15.55
C PHE A 134 5.51 -9.94 -15.90
N GLU A 135 5.65 -10.28 -17.19
CA GLU A 135 5.86 -11.66 -17.64
C GLU A 135 7.27 -12.20 -17.32
N ALA A 136 8.23 -11.31 -17.00
CA ALA A 136 9.61 -11.68 -16.70
C ALA A 136 9.90 -11.79 -15.20
N ASP A 137 8.99 -11.36 -14.34
CA ASP A 137 9.12 -11.46 -12.89
C ASP A 137 8.50 -12.75 -12.32
N ASP A 138 8.64 -12.96 -11.00
CA ASP A 138 8.03 -14.10 -10.31
C ASP A 138 6.67 -13.73 -9.68
N MET A 139 6.40 -12.43 -9.50
CA MET A 139 5.13 -11.91 -9.01
C MET A 139 5.00 -10.43 -9.29
N THR A 140 3.91 -10.03 -9.95
CA THR A 140 3.48 -8.62 -10.03
C THR A 140 2.38 -8.31 -9.03
N LEU A 141 2.60 -7.27 -8.22
CA LEU A 141 1.70 -6.76 -7.19
C LEU A 141 1.25 -5.33 -7.53
N ILE A 142 -0.06 -5.10 -7.64
CA ILE A 142 -0.65 -3.77 -7.88
C ILE A 142 -1.46 -3.29 -6.66
N ASN A 143 -1.71 -1.98 -6.54
CA ASN A 143 -2.81 -1.48 -5.71
C ASN A 143 -4.07 -1.35 -6.57
N LEU A 144 -5.05 -2.24 -6.39
CA LEU A 144 -6.34 -2.15 -7.09
C LEU A 144 -7.22 -1.09 -6.42
N GLU A 145 -7.15 0.14 -6.93
CA GLU A 145 -7.82 1.31 -6.35
C GLU A 145 -9.18 1.57 -7.00
N CYS A 146 -10.02 0.56 -7.00
CA CYS A 146 -11.42 0.64 -7.40
C CYS A 146 -12.14 -0.64 -6.97
N VAL A 147 -13.46 -0.67 -7.09
CA VAL A 147 -14.23 -1.91 -7.02
C VAL A 147 -14.46 -2.49 -8.40
N LEU A 148 -14.48 -3.82 -8.52
CA LEU A 148 -14.90 -4.56 -9.72
C LEU A 148 -16.30 -5.13 -9.47
N SER A 149 -17.36 -4.38 -9.83
CA SER A 149 -18.72 -4.69 -9.42
C SER A 149 -19.76 -4.13 -10.39
N ASP A 150 -20.91 -4.79 -10.46
CA ASP A 150 -22.12 -4.28 -11.11
C ASP A 150 -23.03 -3.51 -10.14
N ALA A 151 -22.66 -3.35 -8.87
CA ALA A 151 -23.42 -2.59 -7.88
C ALA A 151 -23.70 -1.17 -8.37
N THR A 152 -24.91 -0.66 -8.06
CA THR A 152 -25.37 0.69 -8.43
C THR A 152 -25.39 1.64 -7.25
N GLU A 153 -25.59 1.11 -6.05
CA GLU A 153 -25.61 1.90 -4.82
C GLU A 153 -24.20 2.27 -4.41
N ARG A 154 -23.93 3.57 -4.29
CA ARG A 154 -22.60 4.09 -3.95
C ARG A 154 -22.63 4.88 -2.64
N VAL A 155 -21.51 4.98 -1.98
CA VAL A 155 -21.33 5.87 -0.82
C VAL A 155 -21.31 7.33 -1.28
N GLU A 156 -21.76 8.24 -0.42
CA GLU A 156 -21.74 9.68 -0.72
C GLU A 156 -20.32 10.24 -0.53
N LYS A 157 -19.58 10.33 -1.63
CA LYS A 157 -18.27 10.98 -1.70
C LYS A 157 -18.00 11.52 -3.12
N ARG A 158 -17.00 12.39 -3.24
CA ARG A 158 -16.70 13.07 -4.50
C ARG A 158 -16.30 12.11 -5.63
N TRP A 159 -15.51 11.08 -5.32
CA TRP A 159 -14.98 10.14 -6.29
C TRP A 159 -15.37 8.72 -5.89
N ASN A 160 -16.11 8.05 -6.77
CA ASN A 160 -16.46 6.64 -6.62
C ASN A 160 -15.91 5.90 -7.84
N LEU A 161 -14.90 5.07 -7.62
CA LEU A 161 -14.17 4.37 -8.68
C LEU A 161 -14.70 2.95 -8.85
N LYS A 162 -15.18 2.65 -10.05
CA LYS A 162 -15.74 1.34 -10.37
C LYS A 162 -15.39 0.88 -11.77
N GLY A 163 -14.90 -0.36 -11.88
CA GLY A 163 -14.81 -1.13 -13.10
C GLY A 163 -15.87 -2.24 -13.16
N LYS A 164 -16.09 -2.76 -14.35
CA LYS A 164 -16.92 -3.94 -14.54
C LYS A 164 -16.19 -5.19 -14.04
N PRO A 165 -16.91 -6.23 -13.58
CA PRO A 165 -16.27 -7.50 -13.16
C PRO A 165 -15.37 -8.11 -14.24
N GLU A 166 -15.72 -7.97 -15.51
CA GLU A 166 -14.96 -8.48 -16.66
C GLU A 166 -13.57 -7.84 -16.81
N TYR A 167 -13.31 -6.67 -16.19
CA TYR A 167 -12.01 -6.00 -16.25
C TYR A 167 -10.90 -6.74 -15.50
N ILE A 168 -11.25 -7.76 -14.72
CA ILE A 168 -10.27 -8.71 -14.18
C ILE A 168 -9.40 -9.33 -15.29
N GLY A 169 -9.94 -9.48 -16.51
CA GLY A 169 -9.20 -9.93 -17.67
C GLY A 169 -7.97 -9.08 -18.01
N ILE A 170 -7.96 -7.81 -17.62
CA ILE A 170 -6.79 -6.93 -17.77
C ILE A 170 -5.65 -7.43 -16.89
N MET A 171 -5.94 -7.82 -15.64
CA MET A 171 -4.94 -8.33 -14.70
C MET A 171 -4.43 -9.70 -15.15
N THR A 172 -5.35 -10.66 -15.36
CA THR A 172 -4.98 -12.02 -15.75
C THR A 172 -4.30 -12.10 -17.12
N GLY A 173 -4.62 -11.20 -18.04
CA GLY A 173 -3.98 -11.10 -19.36
C GLY A 173 -2.65 -10.35 -19.36
N SER A 174 -2.19 -9.85 -18.19
CA SER A 174 -0.97 -9.06 -18.08
C SER A 174 0.01 -9.57 -17.02
N SER A 175 -0.10 -10.85 -16.63
CA SER A 175 0.73 -11.48 -15.58
C SER A 175 0.74 -10.67 -14.28
N ILE A 176 -0.46 -10.40 -13.74
CA ILE A 176 -0.63 -9.78 -12.43
C ILE A 176 -1.22 -10.83 -11.50
N GLU A 177 -0.44 -11.27 -10.52
CA GLU A 177 -0.78 -12.38 -9.62
C GLU A 177 -1.39 -11.89 -8.33
N ALA A 178 -1.12 -10.64 -7.94
CA ALA A 178 -1.50 -10.15 -6.63
C ALA A 178 -1.97 -8.70 -6.64
N CYS A 179 -2.83 -8.34 -5.66
CA CYS A 179 -3.20 -6.96 -5.45
C CYS A 179 -3.41 -6.59 -3.97
N SER A 180 -3.24 -5.30 -3.69
CA SER A 180 -3.65 -4.63 -2.47
C SER A 180 -5.07 -4.11 -2.63
N LEU A 181 -5.94 -4.35 -1.63
CA LEU A 181 -7.29 -3.79 -1.54
C LEU A 181 -7.43 -2.78 -0.39
N GLY A 182 -6.38 -2.57 0.42
CA GLY A 182 -6.42 -1.70 1.58
C GLY A 182 -6.27 -0.22 1.19
N ASN A 183 -7.23 0.37 0.49
CA ASN A 183 -7.23 1.75 0.05
C ASN A 183 -8.56 2.46 0.36
N ASN A 184 -8.66 3.76 0.03
CA ASN A 184 -9.85 4.57 0.30
C ASN A 184 -11.00 4.34 -0.70
N HIS A 185 -10.77 3.59 -1.78
CA HIS A 185 -11.77 3.27 -2.81
C HIS A 185 -12.40 1.88 -2.67
N THR A 186 -11.94 1.09 -1.71
CA THR A 186 -12.41 -0.29 -1.47
C THR A 186 -13.91 -0.39 -1.18
N TYR A 187 -14.47 0.62 -0.52
CA TYR A 187 -15.89 0.68 -0.14
C TYR A 187 -16.71 1.68 -0.96
N ASP A 188 -16.28 2.06 -2.14
CA ASP A 188 -16.99 3.06 -2.97
C ASP A 188 -18.42 2.68 -3.29
N TYR A 189 -18.69 1.38 -3.34
CA TYR A 189 -20.02 0.79 -3.53
C TYR A 189 -20.42 -0.08 -2.33
N GLY A 190 -20.03 0.37 -1.13
CA GLY A 190 -20.35 -0.30 0.13
C GLY A 190 -19.79 -1.71 0.23
N GLN A 191 -20.40 -2.52 1.09
CA GLN A 191 -19.99 -3.92 1.29
C GLN A 191 -20.21 -4.75 0.02
N GLN A 192 -21.27 -4.49 -0.76
CA GLN A 192 -21.54 -5.20 -2.00
C GLN A 192 -20.40 -5.05 -3.02
N GLY A 193 -19.87 -3.81 -3.19
CA GLY A 193 -18.75 -3.56 -4.09
C GLY A 193 -17.49 -4.31 -3.69
N LEU A 194 -17.18 -4.37 -2.39
CA LEU A 194 -16.05 -5.15 -1.87
C LEU A 194 -16.25 -6.66 -2.08
N ASP A 195 -17.44 -7.19 -1.76
CA ASP A 195 -17.72 -8.62 -1.87
C ASP A 195 -17.68 -9.07 -3.34
N ASP A 196 -18.21 -8.26 -4.26
CA ASP A 196 -18.12 -8.52 -5.70
C ASP A 196 -16.67 -8.54 -6.16
N THR A 197 -15.87 -7.56 -5.74
CA THR A 197 -14.44 -7.47 -6.08
C THR A 197 -13.68 -8.70 -5.60
N ARG A 198 -13.88 -9.11 -4.34
CA ARG A 198 -13.27 -10.34 -3.78
C ARG A 198 -13.67 -11.58 -4.58
N ASN A 199 -14.97 -11.73 -4.89
CA ASN A 199 -15.46 -12.85 -5.69
C ASN A 199 -14.83 -12.91 -7.08
N VAL A 200 -14.57 -11.76 -7.69
CA VAL A 200 -13.92 -11.66 -9.00
C VAL A 200 -12.47 -12.09 -8.91
N LEU A 201 -11.74 -11.60 -7.90
CA LEU A 201 -10.34 -11.95 -7.65
C LEU A 201 -10.16 -13.43 -7.33
N ASP A 202 -10.99 -13.97 -6.43
CA ASP A 202 -10.97 -15.39 -6.04
C ASP A 202 -11.18 -16.32 -7.24
N LYS A 203 -12.15 -16.01 -8.11
CA LYS A 203 -12.44 -16.78 -9.33
C LYS A 203 -11.31 -16.71 -10.35
N ALA A 204 -10.59 -15.61 -10.37
CA ALA A 204 -9.45 -15.38 -11.26
C ALA A 204 -8.14 -15.96 -10.72
N GLY A 205 -8.10 -16.38 -9.45
CA GLY A 205 -6.90 -16.85 -8.78
C GLY A 205 -5.91 -15.73 -8.43
N ILE A 206 -6.38 -14.48 -8.40
CA ILE A 206 -5.56 -13.32 -7.98
C ILE A 206 -5.53 -13.26 -6.46
N VAL A 207 -4.33 -13.27 -5.90
CA VAL A 207 -4.12 -13.16 -4.45
C VAL A 207 -4.30 -11.71 -3.99
N TYR A 208 -4.89 -11.48 -2.82
CA TYR A 208 -5.03 -10.12 -2.29
C TYR A 208 -4.87 -10.04 -0.77
N GLY A 209 -4.44 -8.86 -0.31
CA GLY A 209 -4.47 -8.47 1.09
C GLY A 209 -5.54 -7.41 1.34
N PHE A 210 -6.22 -7.46 2.51
CA PHE A 210 -7.18 -6.45 2.95
C PHE A 210 -7.48 -6.53 4.44
N ASN A 211 -7.06 -5.55 5.22
CA ASN A 211 -7.25 -5.49 6.67
C ASN A 211 -6.80 -6.81 7.36
N ASP A 212 -7.76 -7.59 7.88
CA ASP A 212 -7.54 -8.87 8.55
C ASP A 212 -7.42 -10.07 7.59
N HIS A 213 -7.62 -9.85 6.30
CA HIS A 213 -7.42 -10.87 5.26
C HIS A 213 -6.02 -10.77 4.69
N THR A 214 -5.23 -11.82 4.86
CA THR A 214 -3.88 -11.94 4.29
C THR A 214 -3.90 -12.86 3.06
N GLY A 215 -3.10 -12.53 2.05
CA GLY A 215 -2.92 -13.37 0.87
C GLY A 215 -1.57 -14.10 0.92
N ILE A 216 -1.49 -15.29 0.32
CA ILE A 216 -0.24 -15.99 0.04
C ILE A 216 -0.21 -16.37 -1.43
N TYR A 217 0.82 -15.91 -2.13
CA TYR A 217 1.18 -16.33 -3.46
C TYR A 217 2.36 -17.31 -3.37
N GLU A 218 2.33 -18.38 -4.16
CA GLU A 218 3.42 -19.34 -4.27
C GLU A 218 4.02 -19.27 -5.67
N THR A 219 5.28 -18.89 -5.76
CA THR A 219 6.02 -18.80 -7.01
C THR A 219 6.27 -20.18 -7.62
N ALA A 220 6.70 -20.21 -8.86
CA ALA A 220 6.97 -21.47 -9.58
C ALA A 220 8.05 -22.35 -8.92
N ASP A 221 8.99 -21.74 -8.17
CA ASP A 221 10.01 -22.48 -7.41
C ASP A 221 9.56 -22.89 -6.00
N GLY A 222 8.30 -22.57 -5.63
CA GLY A 222 7.70 -22.91 -4.34
C GLY A 222 7.94 -21.87 -3.24
N THR A 223 8.52 -20.71 -3.56
CA THR A 223 8.68 -19.61 -2.58
C THR A 223 7.32 -18.99 -2.26
N ARG A 224 6.98 -18.89 -0.97
CA ARG A 224 5.72 -18.35 -0.51
C ARG A 224 5.86 -16.88 -0.13
N ILE A 225 5.11 -16.02 -0.80
CA ILE A 225 5.08 -14.57 -0.61
C ILE A 225 3.77 -14.19 0.04
N GLY A 226 3.84 -13.64 1.26
CA GLY A 226 2.69 -13.19 2.03
C GLY A 226 2.39 -11.72 1.79
N ILE A 227 1.09 -11.35 1.71
CA ILE A 227 0.62 -9.99 1.45
C ILE A 227 -0.30 -9.55 2.58
N VAL A 228 0.06 -8.44 3.23
CA VAL A 228 -0.79 -7.67 4.14
C VAL A 228 -1.11 -6.35 3.47
N SER A 229 -2.35 -5.87 3.57
CA SER A 229 -2.71 -4.58 2.98
C SER A 229 -3.69 -3.81 3.86
N VAL A 230 -3.39 -2.54 4.11
CA VAL A 230 -4.21 -1.66 4.94
C VAL A 230 -4.20 -0.22 4.42
N SER A 231 -5.30 0.49 4.63
CA SER A 231 -5.34 1.95 4.48
C SER A 231 -4.96 2.61 5.81
N LEU A 232 -3.91 3.43 5.80
CA LEU A 232 -3.41 4.20 6.94
C LEU A 232 -3.67 5.71 6.80
N LEU A 233 -4.68 6.09 6.01
CA LEU A 233 -5.10 7.49 5.85
C LEU A 233 -5.72 8.07 7.13
N SER A 234 -6.23 7.21 7.99
CA SER A 234 -6.64 7.56 9.36
C SER A 234 -5.79 6.78 10.35
N GLN A 235 -5.28 7.45 11.38
CA GLN A 235 -4.46 6.86 12.46
C GLN A 235 -5.36 6.08 13.44
N ASN A 236 -5.95 4.97 13.01
CA ASN A 236 -6.73 4.09 13.87
C ASN A 236 -5.84 2.95 14.37
N GLY A 237 -5.71 2.77 15.68
CA GLY A 237 -4.89 1.73 16.30
C GLY A 237 -5.19 0.30 15.83
N ASP A 238 -6.43 0.03 15.41
CA ASP A 238 -6.83 -1.27 14.86
C ASP A 238 -6.07 -1.65 13.57
N ARG A 239 -5.64 -0.65 12.79
CA ARG A 239 -4.91 -0.88 11.53
C ARG A 239 -3.52 -1.43 11.75
N GLU A 240 -2.81 -0.92 12.76
CA GLU A 240 -1.50 -1.46 13.13
C GLU A 240 -1.62 -2.89 13.68
N ALA A 241 -2.68 -3.20 14.41
CA ALA A 241 -2.96 -4.55 14.87
C ALA A 241 -3.20 -5.53 13.70
N TYR A 242 -3.90 -5.11 12.64
CA TYR A 242 -4.04 -5.94 11.44
C TYR A 242 -2.69 -6.23 10.78
N ILE A 243 -1.79 -5.26 10.72
CA ILE A 243 -0.44 -5.46 10.17
C ILE A 243 0.33 -6.48 11.02
N GLN A 244 0.44 -6.26 12.33
CA GLN A 244 1.18 -7.15 13.22
C GLN A 244 0.65 -8.58 13.17
N ASN A 245 -0.67 -8.74 13.31
CA ASN A 245 -1.30 -10.06 13.29
C ASN A 245 -1.14 -10.73 11.93
N GLY A 246 -1.29 -9.97 10.83
CA GLY A 246 -1.12 -10.47 9.47
C GLY A 246 0.30 -10.96 9.20
N ILE A 247 1.32 -10.21 9.62
CA ILE A 247 2.73 -10.63 9.51
C ILE A 247 2.95 -11.94 10.28
N ALA A 248 2.51 -11.99 11.56
CA ALA A 248 2.67 -13.18 12.37
C ALA A 248 1.98 -14.41 11.76
N GLN A 249 0.73 -14.24 11.31
CA GLN A 249 -0.05 -15.29 10.65
C GLN A 249 0.65 -15.81 9.38
N LEU A 250 1.16 -14.91 8.53
CA LEU A 250 1.85 -15.29 7.30
C LEU A 250 3.14 -16.06 7.58
N ARG A 251 3.90 -15.65 8.60
CA ARG A 251 5.12 -16.37 9.02
C ARG A 251 4.78 -17.77 9.58
N GLU A 252 3.72 -17.90 10.38
CA GLU A 252 3.23 -19.20 10.85
C GLU A 252 2.79 -20.10 9.69
N GLN A 253 2.22 -19.51 8.64
CA GLN A 253 1.86 -20.22 7.43
C GLN A 253 3.05 -20.50 6.50
N GLY A 254 4.28 -20.14 6.86
CA GLY A 254 5.50 -20.44 6.14
C GLY A 254 5.81 -19.47 4.99
N ALA A 255 5.32 -18.23 5.04
CA ALA A 255 5.73 -17.22 4.08
C ALA A 255 7.23 -16.89 4.28
N ALA A 256 8.01 -17.09 3.21
CA ALA A 256 9.43 -16.75 3.17
C ALA A 256 9.63 -15.23 3.06
N ILE A 257 8.77 -14.57 2.29
CA ILE A 257 8.74 -13.12 2.10
C ILE A 257 7.39 -12.59 2.56
N VAL A 258 7.36 -11.50 3.34
CA VAL A 258 6.14 -10.81 3.74
C VAL A 258 6.18 -9.36 3.29
N ILE A 259 5.22 -8.99 2.44
CA ILE A 259 5.04 -7.65 1.90
C ILE A 259 3.87 -6.98 2.62
N VAL A 260 4.08 -5.75 3.08
CA VAL A 260 3.01 -4.93 3.65
C VAL A 260 2.73 -3.75 2.73
N CYS A 261 1.52 -3.72 2.18
CA CYS A 261 1.02 -2.63 1.34
C CYS A 261 0.28 -1.61 2.20
N CYS A 262 0.75 -0.37 2.18
CA CYS A 262 0.18 0.74 2.94
C CYS A 262 -0.36 1.82 2.00
N HIS A 263 -1.66 2.07 2.04
CA HIS A 263 -2.27 3.20 1.34
C HIS A 263 -2.35 4.38 2.30
N TRP A 264 -1.46 5.37 2.13
CA TRP A 264 -1.16 6.39 3.13
C TRP A 264 -0.61 7.69 2.54
N GLY A 265 -0.37 8.68 3.40
CA GLY A 265 0.27 9.94 2.99
C GLY A 265 -0.74 11.00 2.56
N ILE A 266 -0.29 11.89 1.71
CA ILE A 266 -1.06 13.04 1.18
C ILE A 266 -0.97 13.01 -0.33
N GLU A 267 -2.11 13.01 -1.02
CA GLU A 267 -2.17 13.06 -2.49
C GLU A 267 -1.35 14.25 -3.03
N GLY A 268 -0.50 13.96 -4.00
CA GLY A 268 0.35 14.97 -4.65
C GLY A 268 1.66 15.28 -3.93
N ASP A 269 1.89 14.78 -2.73
CA ASP A 269 3.18 14.90 -2.06
C ASP A 269 4.17 13.87 -2.62
N HIS A 270 5.37 14.34 -2.97
CA HIS A 270 6.44 13.50 -3.53
C HIS A 270 7.40 12.94 -2.47
N TYR A 271 7.25 13.34 -1.22
CA TYR A 271 8.11 12.92 -0.12
C TYR A 271 7.28 12.33 1.02
N PRO A 272 7.74 11.23 1.64
CA PRO A 272 7.04 10.65 2.77
C PRO A 272 7.11 11.58 3.97
N ASN A 273 5.99 11.72 4.69
CA ASN A 273 5.94 12.45 5.96
C ASN A 273 6.49 11.59 7.12
N ASP A 274 6.67 12.22 8.30
CA ASP A 274 7.23 11.56 9.49
C ASP A 274 6.42 10.34 9.94
N TYR A 275 5.09 10.38 9.77
CA TYR A 275 4.23 9.24 10.12
C TYR A 275 4.51 8.04 9.22
N GLN A 276 4.60 8.24 7.89
CA GLN A 276 4.91 7.18 6.94
C GLN A 276 6.26 6.55 7.25
N GLN A 277 7.30 7.36 7.51
CA GLN A 277 8.63 6.88 7.84
C GLN A 277 8.62 6.06 9.14
N ALA A 278 8.03 6.60 10.20
CA ALA A 278 7.95 5.92 11.49
C ALA A 278 7.13 4.63 11.42
N ALA A 279 6.03 4.62 10.65
CA ALA A 279 5.20 3.43 10.47
C ALA A 279 5.95 2.37 9.67
N ALA A 280 6.65 2.74 8.58
CA ALA A 280 7.45 1.81 7.78
C ALA A 280 8.52 1.11 8.64
N HIS A 281 9.26 1.86 9.47
CA HIS A 281 10.26 1.27 10.37
C HIS A 281 9.62 0.26 11.31
N ARG A 282 8.49 0.62 11.96
CA ARG A 282 7.79 -0.33 12.85
C ARG A 282 7.32 -1.59 12.13
N ILE A 283 6.82 -1.45 10.90
CA ILE A 283 6.35 -2.58 10.09
C ILE A 283 7.50 -3.55 9.79
N ILE A 284 8.68 -3.05 9.45
CA ILE A 284 9.89 -3.87 9.28
C ILE A 284 10.29 -4.51 10.62
N ASP A 285 10.26 -3.76 11.73
CA ASP A 285 10.58 -4.27 13.07
C ASP A 285 9.60 -5.39 13.50
N TRP A 286 8.36 -5.38 13.02
CA TRP A 286 7.38 -6.44 13.24
C TRP A 286 7.62 -7.70 12.38
N GLY A 287 8.56 -7.65 11.45
CA GLY A 287 9.00 -8.81 10.66
C GLY A 287 8.53 -8.82 9.21
N ALA A 288 8.11 -7.69 8.63
CA ALA A 288 7.96 -7.56 7.19
C ALA A 288 9.32 -7.45 6.51
N ASP A 289 9.42 -7.95 5.28
CA ASP A 289 10.63 -7.83 4.45
C ASP A 289 10.58 -6.61 3.54
N LEU A 290 9.37 -6.20 3.16
CA LEU A 290 9.14 -5.08 2.25
C LEU A 290 7.89 -4.30 2.65
N VAL A 291 7.97 -2.97 2.55
CA VAL A 291 6.83 -2.06 2.65
C VAL A 291 6.63 -1.37 1.31
N VAL A 292 5.42 -1.47 0.75
CA VAL A 292 5.00 -0.80 -0.49
C VAL A 292 3.97 0.26 -0.14
N GLY A 293 4.24 1.51 -0.49
CA GLY A 293 3.36 2.66 -0.20
C GLY A 293 2.66 3.17 -1.45
N ASN A 294 1.37 3.51 -1.31
CA ASN A 294 0.49 4.03 -2.37
C ASN A 294 -0.32 5.23 -1.86
N HIS A 295 -1.03 5.94 -2.70
CA HIS A 295 -1.98 7.07 -2.55
C HIS A 295 -1.55 8.30 -3.32
#